data_636261b60c06cb55098fd37c07542a4b
#
_entry.id   636261b60c06cb55098fd37c07542a4b
#
_cell.length_a   1.000
_cell.length_b   1.000
_cell.length_c   1.000
_cell.angle_alpha   90.00
_cell.angle_beta   90.00
_cell.angle_gamma   90.00
#
_symmetry.space_group_name_H-M   'P 1'
#
loop_
_entity.id
_entity.type
_entity.pdbx_description
1 polymer ?
#
loop_
_entity_poly.entity_id
_entity_poly.type
_entity_poly.pdbx_seq_one_letter_code
_entity_poly.pdbx_strand_id
1 'polypeptide(L)'
;MGIVKAAKLVYEYIRRDEEENIEEVNRAIDGVDVDIKKGDFVAVLGHNGSGKSTLAKHVNGLLLPTEGTVWVGDMDTRDEEHIWDVRKTAGMVFQNPDNQIIGNIVEEDVGFGPENIGVPTEEIWKRVEDQVDLVCNLLVAHRLGGR
;
A
#
# COMPACT_ATOMS: atom_id res chain seq x y z
N MET A 1 10.66 12.51 12.53
CA MET A 1 9.27 12.28 12.19
C MET A 1 9.13 10.84 11.66
N GLY A 2 8.04 10.12 11.94
CA GLY A 2 7.81 8.78 11.42
C GLY A 2 7.63 8.79 9.92
N ILE A 3 7.97 7.69 9.25
CA ILE A 3 7.71 7.53 7.80
C ILE A 3 6.22 7.37 7.50
N VAL A 4 5.46 6.80 8.46
CA VAL A 4 3.99 6.73 8.44
C VAL A 4 3.48 7.19 9.80
N LYS A 5 2.55 8.12 9.80
CA LYS A 5 1.90 8.61 11.01
C LYS A 5 0.39 8.68 10.80
N ALA A 6 -0.36 8.17 11.77
CA ALA A 6 -1.80 8.40 11.86
C ALA A 6 -2.12 9.06 13.20
N ALA A 7 -3.03 10.02 13.19
CA ALA A 7 -3.52 10.68 14.39
C ALA A 7 -5.05 10.65 14.41
N LYS A 8 -5.61 9.99 15.44
CA LYS A 8 -7.05 9.85 15.65
C LYS A 8 -7.79 9.33 14.43
N LEU A 9 -7.15 8.39 13.71
CA LEU A 9 -7.71 7.82 12.49
C LEU A 9 -9.03 7.12 12.79
N VAL A 10 -10.10 7.59 12.16
CA VAL A 10 -11.41 6.94 12.09
C VAL A 10 -11.75 6.65 10.65
N TYR A 11 -12.30 5.48 10.39
CA TYR A 11 -12.81 5.14 9.08
C TYR A 11 -14.11 4.35 9.15
N GLU A 12 -15.09 4.82 8.40
CA GLU A 12 -16.43 4.24 8.30
C GLU A 12 -16.71 3.82 6.86
N TYR A 13 -17.10 2.56 6.68
CA TYR A 13 -17.72 2.11 5.43
C TYR A 13 -19.20 2.48 5.47
N ILE A 14 -19.62 3.28 4.50
CA ILE A 14 -21.02 3.71 4.34
C ILE A 14 -21.60 2.95 3.17
N ARG A 15 -22.62 2.14 3.45
CA ARG A 15 -23.45 1.50 2.43
C ARG A 15 -24.67 2.37 2.16
N ARG A 16 -24.96 2.61 0.88
CA ARG A 16 -26.12 3.37 0.43
C ARG A 16 -27.03 2.47 -0.39
N ASP A 17 -28.32 2.72 -0.33
CA ASP A 17 -29.31 2.11 -1.21
C ASP A 17 -29.33 2.74 -2.61
N GLU A 18 -30.23 2.26 -3.50
CA GLU A 18 -30.36 2.77 -4.86
C GLU A 18 -30.85 4.23 -4.92
N GLU A 19 -31.42 4.76 -3.83
CA GLU A 19 -31.89 6.13 -3.67
C GLU A 19 -30.86 7.03 -2.96
N GLU A 20 -29.62 6.54 -2.77
CA GLU A 20 -28.52 7.21 -2.04
C GLU A 20 -28.76 7.43 -0.54
N ASN A 21 -29.80 6.85 0.07
CA ASN A 21 -29.97 6.89 1.51
C ASN A 21 -28.95 5.98 2.21
N ILE A 22 -28.49 6.39 3.39
CA ILE A 22 -27.58 5.57 4.19
C ILE A 22 -28.33 4.36 4.75
N GLU A 23 -27.95 3.17 4.30
CA GLU A 23 -28.50 1.90 4.76
C GLU A 23 -27.74 1.37 5.98
N GLU A 24 -26.42 1.47 5.96
CA GLU A 24 -25.55 0.93 7.00
C GLU A 24 -24.28 1.76 7.12
N VAL A 25 -23.80 1.96 8.35
CA VAL A 25 -22.51 2.54 8.67
C VAL A 25 -21.72 1.53 9.49
N ASN A 26 -20.57 1.11 8.98
CA ASN A 26 -19.68 0.17 9.65
C ASN A 26 -18.35 0.85 9.96
N ARG A 27 -18.09 1.14 11.24
CA ARG A 27 -16.84 1.73 11.70
C ARG A 27 -15.76 0.66 11.76
N ALA A 28 -14.84 0.69 10.81
CA ALA A 28 -13.75 -0.26 10.66
C ALA A 28 -12.48 0.14 11.43
N ILE A 29 -12.28 1.43 11.66
CA ILE A 29 -11.18 1.98 12.47
C ILE A 29 -11.77 3.05 13.38
N ASP A 30 -11.39 3.06 14.66
CA ASP A 30 -11.93 3.95 15.67
C ASP A 30 -10.81 4.61 16.49
N GLY A 31 -10.41 5.82 16.09
CA GLY A 31 -9.49 6.68 16.81
C GLY A 31 -8.06 6.17 16.95
N VAL A 32 -7.54 5.47 15.94
CA VAL A 32 -6.21 4.83 16.00
C VAL A 32 -5.10 5.86 15.79
N ASP A 33 -4.11 5.81 16.65
CA ASP A 33 -2.84 6.54 16.53
C ASP A 33 -1.72 5.57 16.13
N VAL A 34 -0.90 5.93 15.12
CA VAL A 34 0.26 5.16 14.63
C VAL A 34 1.43 6.09 14.41
N ASP A 35 2.63 5.66 14.75
CA ASP A 35 3.90 6.35 14.42
C ASP A 35 4.96 5.29 14.08
N ILE A 36 5.19 5.07 12.79
CA ILE A 36 6.16 4.11 12.25
C ILE A 36 7.37 4.89 11.75
N LYS A 37 8.57 4.53 12.22
CA LYS A 37 9.81 5.18 11.85
C LYS A 37 10.45 4.50 10.66
N LYS A 38 11.31 5.23 9.95
CA LYS A 38 12.10 4.66 8.87
C LYS A 38 12.98 3.52 9.39
N GLY A 39 12.85 2.35 8.76
CA GLY A 39 13.58 1.14 9.11
C GLY A 39 12.85 0.22 10.09
N ASP A 40 11.69 0.62 10.62
CA ASP A 40 10.89 -0.25 11.47
C ASP A 40 10.28 -1.40 10.64
N PHE A 41 10.21 -2.58 11.27
CA PHE A 41 9.39 -3.69 10.83
C PHE A 41 8.19 -3.82 11.78
N VAL A 42 6.99 -3.59 11.27
CA VAL A 42 5.77 -3.53 12.08
C VAL A 42 4.82 -4.66 11.71
N ALA A 43 4.42 -5.47 12.68
CA ALA A 43 3.38 -6.49 12.53
C ALA A 43 2.05 -5.99 13.11
N VAL A 44 1.00 -5.96 12.27
CA VAL A 44 -0.36 -5.61 12.70
C VAL A 44 -1.15 -6.89 12.93
N LEU A 45 -1.49 -7.19 14.20
CA LEU A 45 -2.18 -8.39 14.61
C LEU A 45 -3.64 -8.11 14.95
N GLY A 46 -4.51 -9.08 14.69
CA GLY A 46 -5.94 -9.00 15.01
C GLY A 46 -6.75 -10.07 14.27
N HIS A 47 -7.97 -10.34 14.72
CA HIS A 47 -8.90 -11.26 14.07
C HIS A 47 -9.36 -10.76 12.68
N ASN A 48 -10.03 -11.62 11.91
CA ASN A 48 -10.62 -11.20 10.63
C ASN A 48 -11.70 -10.13 10.87
N GLY A 49 -11.68 -9.07 10.05
CA GLY A 49 -12.59 -7.93 10.22
C GLY A 49 -12.11 -6.85 11.22
N SER A 50 -10.93 -6.99 11.86
CA SER A 50 -10.43 -5.98 12.83
C SER A 50 -9.80 -4.72 12.20
N GLY A 51 -10.03 -4.44 10.93
CA GLY A 51 -9.55 -3.20 10.28
C GLY A 51 -8.12 -3.20 9.75
N LYS A 52 -7.36 -4.33 9.84
CA LYS A 52 -5.94 -4.39 9.38
C LYS A 52 -5.73 -3.96 7.93
N SER A 53 -6.51 -4.55 7.03
CA SER A 53 -6.44 -4.21 5.59
C SER A 53 -6.94 -2.80 5.32
N THR A 54 -7.90 -2.32 6.12
CA THR A 54 -8.39 -0.94 6.05
C THR A 54 -7.28 0.02 6.46
N LEU A 55 -6.56 -0.24 7.56
CA LEU A 55 -5.41 0.56 7.97
C LEU A 55 -4.32 0.59 6.89
N ALA A 56 -3.97 -0.56 6.31
CA ALA A 56 -2.98 -0.63 5.25
C ALA A 56 -3.37 0.22 4.02
N LYS A 57 -4.65 0.23 3.64
CA LYS A 57 -5.16 1.03 2.52
C LYS A 57 -5.11 2.54 2.79
N HIS A 58 -5.11 3.00 4.04
CA HIS A 58 -4.90 4.41 4.37
C HIS A 58 -3.44 4.82 4.18
N VAL A 59 -2.50 3.90 4.42
CA VAL A 59 -1.06 4.20 4.30
C VAL A 59 -0.66 4.53 2.86
N ASN A 60 -1.31 3.94 1.84
CA ASN A 60 -1.01 4.28 0.44
C ASN A 60 -2.07 5.19 -0.23
N GLY A 61 -2.97 5.78 0.56
CA GLY A 61 -3.99 6.69 0.06
C GLY A 61 -5.06 6.05 -0.82
N LEU A 62 -5.29 4.72 -0.73
CA LEU A 62 -6.43 4.05 -1.37
C LEU A 62 -7.75 4.34 -0.64
N LEU A 63 -7.67 4.55 0.68
CA LEU A 63 -8.78 5.03 1.49
C LEU A 63 -8.35 6.31 2.18
N LEU A 64 -9.27 7.25 2.29
CA LEU A 64 -9.06 8.51 3.00
C LEU A 64 -9.77 8.47 4.35
N PRO A 65 -9.19 9.03 5.43
CA PRO A 65 -9.81 9.06 6.74
C PRO A 65 -11.20 9.72 6.73
N THR A 66 -12.17 9.13 7.44
CA THR A 66 -13.43 9.80 7.75
C THR A 66 -13.19 10.91 8.77
N GLU A 67 -12.36 10.61 9.80
CA GLU A 67 -11.87 11.58 10.76
C GLU A 67 -10.39 11.32 11.05
N GLY A 68 -9.70 12.30 11.61
CA GLY A 68 -8.27 12.23 11.88
C GLY A 68 -7.45 12.48 10.64
N THR A 69 -6.16 12.14 10.68
CA THR A 69 -5.23 12.39 9.57
C THR A 69 -4.19 11.28 9.47
N VAL A 70 -3.81 10.95 8.24
CA VAL A 70 -2.70 10.02 7.94
C VAL A 70 -1.67 10.76 7.11
N TRP A 71 -0.40 10.65 7.51
CA TRP A 71 0.75 11.19 6.79
C TRP A 71 1.69 10.07 6.37
N VAL A 72 2.23 10.20 5.16
CA VAL A 72 3.30 9.36 4.62
C VAL A 72 4.47 10.26 4.24
N GLY A 73 5.61 10.06 4.89
CA GLY A 73 6.61 11.12 4.96
C GLY A 73 6.02 12.34 5.65
N ASP A 74 6.08 13.48 4.98
CA ASP A 74 5.47 14.73 5.47
C ASP A 74 4.17 15.09 4.69
N MET A 75 3.65 14.16 3.86
CA MET A 75 2.49 14.37 2.99
C MET A 75 1.20 13.87 3.66
N ASP A 76 0.19 14.72 3.77
CA ASP A 76 -1.18 14.31 4.17
C ASP A 76 -1.81 13.50 3.02
N THR A 77 -2.32 12.31 3.32
CA THR A 77 -2.92 11.43 2.31
C THR A 77 -4.20 11.99 1.68
N ARG A 78 -4.80 13.04 2.26
CA ARG A 78 -5.98 13.74 1.70
C ARG A 78 -5.60 14.83 0.71
N ASP A 79 -4.33 15.19 0.63
CA ASP A 79 -3.86 16.20 -0.30
C ASP A 79 -3.76 15.60 -1.71
N GLU A 80 -4.68 16.03 -2.58
CA GLU A 80 -4.77 15.54 -3.96
C GLU A 80 -3.51 15.85 -4.78
N GLU A 81 -2.79 16.94 -4.47
CA GLU A 81 -1.55 17.30 -5.15
C GLU A 81 -0.43 16.31 -4.84
N HIS A 82 -0.44 15.69 -3.65
CA HIS A 82 0.59 14.77 -3.18
C HIS A 82 0.22 13.29 -3.28
N ILE A 83 -0.98 12.94 -3.73
CA ILE A 83 -1.45 11.53 -3.72
C ILE A 83 -0.55 10.59 -4.51
N TRP A 84 0.01 11.06 -5.63
CA TRP A 84 0.95 10.27 -6.42
C TRP A 84 2.29 10.06 -5.71
N ASP A 85 2.77 11.03 -4.97
CA ASP A 85 4.02 10.93 -4.20
C ASP A 85 3.83 10.03 -2.98
N VAL A 86 2.66 10.06 -2.35
CA VAL A 86 2.25 9.08 -1.32
C VAL A 86 2.31 7.66 -1.88
N ARG A 87 1.71 7.40 -3.05
CA ARG A 87 1.68 6.08 -3.69
C ARG A 87 3.06 5.60 -4.16
N LYS A 88 3.93 6.51 -4.58
CA LYS A 88 5.34 6.21 -4.90
C LYS A 88 6.13 5.85 -3.64
N THR A 89 5.79 6.45 -2.50
CA THR A 89 6.49 6.24 -1.23
C THR A 89 6.02 4.97 -0.52
N ALA A 90 4.72 4.65 -0.58
CA ALA A 90 4.10 3.52 0.11
C ALA A 90 3.52 2.51 -0.87
N GLY A 91 4.34 1.56 -1.33
CA GLY A 91 3.88 0.43 -2.12
C GLY A 91 2.98 -0.50 -1.31
N MET A 92 2.01 -1.15 -1.96
CA MET A 92 1.08 -2.07 -1.33
C MET A 92 1.03 -3.41 -2.07
N VAL A 93 1.12 -4.50 -1.30
CA VAL A 93 0.86 -5.85 -1.79
C VAL A 93 -0.50 -6.30 -1.26
N PHE A 94 -1.41 -6.69 -2.16
CA PHE A 94 -2.75 -7.13 -1.79
C PHE A 94 -2.77 -8.62 -1.42
N GLN A 95 -3.85 -9.04 -0.78
CA GLN A 95 -4.03 -10.39 -0.26
C GLN A 95 -4.14 -11.46 -1.36
N ASN A 96 -4.65 -11.10 -2.54
CA ASN A 96 -4.73 -11.99 -3.69
C ASN A 96 -3.71 -11.55 -4.74
N PRO A 97 -2.57 -12.27 -4.88
CA PRO A 97 -1.51 -11.91 -5.82
C PRO A 97 -1.94 -12.07 -7.28
N ASP A 98 -2.82 -13.01 -7.61
CA ASP A 98 -3.22 -13.30 -8.99
C ASP A 98 -3.91 -12.09 -9.66
N ASN A 99 -4.60 -11.27 -8.86
CA ASN A 99 -5.28 -10.06 -9.36
C ASN A 99 -4.33 -8.85 -9.52
N GLN A 100 -3.04 -9.01 -9.22
CA GLN A 100 -2.05 -7.93 -9.28
C GLN A 100 -1.15 -8.05 -10.49
N ILE A 101 -1.10 -9.22 -11.12
CA ILE A 101 -0.32 -9.48 -12.32
C ILE A 101 -1.06 -8.90 -13.52
N ILE A 102 -0.43 -7.97 -14.22
CA ILE A 102 -0.97 -7.23 -15.37
C ILE A 102 -0.23 -7.65 -16.64
N GLY A 103 1.09 -7.84 -16.56
CA GLY A 103 1.95 -8.23 -17.67
C GLY A 103 1.83 -9.72 -18.02
N ASN A 104 2.06 -10.05 -19.29
CA ASN A 104 2.14 -11.44 -19.74
C ASN A 104 3.51 -12.08 -19.49
N ILE A 105 4.53 -11.25 -19.33
CA ILE A 105 5.89 -11.65 -18.98
C ILE A 105 6.35 -10.86 -17.74
N VAL A 106 7.30 -11.41 -16.99
CA VAL A 106 7.76 -10.84 -15.71
C VAL A 106 8.30 -9.43 -15.89
N GLU A 107 9.07 -9.19 -16.93
CA GLU A 107 9.70 -7.90 -17.21
C GLU A 107 8.66 -6.80 -17.47
N GLU A 108 7.58 -7.09 -18.18
CA GLU A 108 6.48 -6.15 -18.41
C GLU A 108 5.75 -5.83 -17.11
N ASP A 109 5.48 -6.85 -16.29
CA ASP A 109 4.78 -6.69 -15.02
C ASP A 109 5.59 -5.85 -14.02
N VAL A 110 6.88 -6.13 -13.88
CA VAL A 110 7.79 -5.35 -13.03
C VAL A 110 7.99 -3.93 -13.56
N GLY A 111 8.04 -3.75 -14.89
CA GLY A 111 8.20 -2.46 -15.56
C GLY A 111 6.97 -1.56 -15.48
N PHE A 112 5.77 -2.13 -15.32
CA PHE A 112 4.50 -1.41 -15.32
C PHE A 112 4.42 -0.29 -14.27
N GLY A 113 4.88 -0.55 -13.05
CA GLY A 113 4.90 0.45 -11.98
C GLY A 113 5.77 1.67 -12.32
N PRO A 114 7.06 1.50 -12.63
CA PRO A 114 7.93 2.58 -13.07
C PRO A 114 7.43 3.34 -14.30
N GLU A 115 6.84 2.66 -15.28
CA GLU A 115 6.27 3.29 -16.47
C GLU A 115 5.15 4.26 -16.11
N ASN A 116 4.21 3.84 -15.26
CA ASN A 116 3.07 4.67 -14.83
C ASN A 116 3.47 5.93 -14.05
N ILE A 117 4.64 5.93 -13.43
CA ILE A 117 5.19 7.11 -12.73
C ILE A 117 6.16 7.92 -13.58
N GLY A 118 6.26 7.64 -14.88
CA GLY A 118 7.02 8.42 -15.85
C GLY A 118 8.53 8.25 -15.77
N VAL A 119 9.03 7.09 -15.31
CA VAL A 119 10.47 6.76 -15.34
C VAL A 119 10.91 6.59 -16.80
N PRO A 120 12.07 7.14 -17.22
CA PRO A 120 12.60 6.94 -18.57
C PRO A 120 12.82 5.45 -18.88
N THR A 121 12.53 5.03 -20.12
CA THR A 121 12.57 3.63 -20.56
C THR A 121 13.91 2.94 -20.26
N GLU A 122 15.05 3.60 -20.48
CA GLU A 122 16.38 3.04 -20.20
C GLU A 122 16.57 2.72 -18.70
N GLU A 123 16.03 3.58 -17.84
CA GLU A 123 16.08 3.39 -16.39
C GLU A 123 15.10 2.30 -15.93
N ILE A 124 13.93 2.16 -16.62
CA ILE A 124 12.98 1.08 -16.35
C ILE A 124 13.65 -0.27 -16.56
N TRP A 125 14.26 -0.50 -17.72
CA TRP A 125 14.90 -1.77 -18.03
C TRP A 125 16.01 -2.13 -17.04
N LYS A 126 16.82 -1.16 -16.64
CA LYS A 126 17.84 -1.38 -15.61
C LYS A 126 17.23 -1.81 -14.27
N ARG A 127 16.15 -1.16 -13.83
CA ARG A 127 15.47 -1.52 -12.58
C ARG A 127 14.83 -2.89 -12.67
N VAL A 128 14.23 -3.24 -13.81
CA VAL A 128 13.64 -4.56 -14.06
C VAL A 128 14.69 -5.64 -13.94
N GLU A 129 15.83 -5.50 -14.63
CA GLU A 129 16.94 -6.45 -14.60
C GLU A 129 17.47 -6.65 -13.16
N ASP A 130 17.74 -5.55 -12.44
CA ASP A 130 18.21 -5.58 -11.05
C ASP A 130 17.21 -6.31 -10.11
N GLN A 131 15.90 -6.12 -10.28
CA GLN A 131 14.88 -6.74 -9.43
C GLN A 131 14.65 -8.22 -9.78
N VAL A 132 14.61 -8.57 -11.04
CA VAL A 132 14.45 -9.96 -11.49
C VAL A 132 15.64 -10.79 -11.04
N ASP A 133 16.86 -10.29 -11.19
CA ASP A 133 18.09 -10.95 -10.70
C ASP A 133 18.08 -11.12 -9.19
N LEU A 134 17.64 -10.12 -8.44
CA LEU A 134 17.51 -10.20 -6.98
C LEU A 134 16.57 -11.33 -6.56
N VAL A 135 15.40 -11.43 -7.17
CA VAL A 135 14.40 -12.48 -6.86
C VAL A 135 14.94 -13.85 -7.24
N CYS A 136 15.55 -14.00 -8.42
CA CYS A 136 16.15 -15.25 -8.86
C CYS A 136 17.24 -15.72 -7.90
N ASN A 137 18.13 -14.82 -7.46
CA ASN A 137 19.19 -15.13 -6.51
C ASN A 137 18.64 -15.54 -5.13
N LEU A 138 17.59 -14.88 -4.63
CA LEU A 138 16.92 -15.26 -3.38
C LEU A 138 16.29 -16.65 -3.45
N LEU A 139 15.64 -17.00 -4.56
CA LEU A 139 15.04 -18.31 -4.77
C LEU A 139 16.10 -19.43 -4.84
N VAL A 140 17.24 -19.16 -5.49
CA VAL A 140 18.36 -20.11 -5.54
C VAL A 140 18.98 -20.30 -4.16
N ALA A 141 19.22 -19.22 -3.41
CA ALA A 141 19.77 -19.28 -2.05
C ALA A 141 18.84 -20.08 -1.11
N HIS A 142 17.53 -19.93 -1.19
CA HIS A 142 16.57 -20.70 -0.41
C HIS A 142 16.61 -22.21 -0.73
N ARG A 143 16.78 -22.59 -1.99
CA ARG A 143 16.92 -24.00 -2.39
C ARG A 143 18.22 -24.64 -1.88
N LEU A 144 19.30 -23.88 -1.74
CA LEU A 144 20.60 -24.39 -1.28
C LEU A 144 20.74 -24.42 0.26
N GLY A 145 19.94 -23.62 0.99
CA GLY A 145 19.95 -23.55 2.46
C GLY A 145 19.05 -24.58 3.16
N GLY A 146 18.29 -25.36 2.44
CA GLY A 146 17.34 -26.35 2.97
C GLY A 146 17.88 -27.79 2.96
N ARG A 147 19.08 -28.03 3.53
CA ARG A 147 19.57 -29.39 3.88
C ARG A 147 20.01 -29.43 5.33
#